data_fcdcc6de48611972922b84a497e781e7
#
_entry.id   fcdcc6de48611972922b84a497e781e7
#
_cell.length_a   1.000
_cell.length_b   1.000
_cell.length_c   1.000
_cell.angle_alpha   90.00
_cell.angle_beta   90.00
_cell.angle_gamma   90.00
#
_symmetry.space_group_name_H-M   'P 1'
#
loop_
_entity.id
_entity.type
_entity.pdbx_description
1 polymer ?
#
loop_
_entity_poly.entity_id
_entity_poly.type
_entity_poly.pdbx_seq_one_letter_code
_entity_poly.pdbx_strand_id
1 'polypeptide(L)'
;MTVVMFVFMIIFLVIGYYMMHRLDKYLAGHSFVSDDKDTEPNTSIASDIILIYGDNEIADMTKKYCVMKHYPYETITDVSEFQPNYSESTLLVLSNKDSNNLMVGSIASKIYNLSTIIVLCNLSDHLKIYKEYNFYKILFRDNDFPYLYESIKELVDHVHNKKIQSDIF
;
A
#
# COMPACT_ATOMS: atom_id res chain seq x y z
N MET A 1 4.54 19.09 54.30
CA MET A 1 4.56 19.43 52.86
C MET A 1 5.54 18.59 52.07
N THR A 2 6.74 18.31 52.50
CA THR A 2 7.79 17.52 51.82
C THR A 2 7.35 16.09 51.49
N VAL A 3 6.71 15.38 52.39
CA VAL A 3 6.26 14.00 52.16
C VAL A 3 5.24 13.88 51.06
N VAL A 4 4.32 14.85 50.96
CA VAL A 4 3.30 14.88 49.89
C VAL A 4 3.93 15.09 48.51
N MET A 5 4.95 15.97 48.40
CA MET A 5 5.70 16.14 47.17
C MET A 5 6.45 14.88 46.72
N PHE A 6 7.03 14.14 47.65
CA PHE A 6 7.72 12.88 47.37
C PHE A 6 6.74 11.81 46.84
N VAL A 7 5.55 11.72 47.40
CA VAL A 7 4.50 10.79 46.94
C VAL A 7 4.06 11.13 45.53
N PHE A 8 3.82 12.40 45.22
CA PHE A 8 3.48 12.83 43.84
C PHE A 8 4.60 12.54 42.84
N MET A 9 5.87 12.71 43.22
CA MET A 9 7.01 12.42 42.34
C MET A 9 7.08 10.91 42.02
N ILE A 10 6.85 10.06 43.01
CA ILE A 10 6.85 8.60 42.83
C ILE A 10 5.68 8.18 41.91
N ILE A 11 4.49 8.73 42.10
CA ILE A 11 3.33 8.44 41.27
C ILE A 11 3.62 8.85 39.80
N PHE A 12 4.24 10.01 39.60
CA PHE A 12 4.61 10.47 38.24
C PHE A 12 5.62 9.57 37.55
N LEU A 13 6.62 9.07 38.30
CA LEU A 13 7.60 8.11 37.79
C LEU A 13 6.96 6.76 37.41
N VAL A 14 6.03 6.26 38.23
CA VAL A 14 5.32 5.01 37.97
C VAL A 14 4.41 5.14 36.72
N ILE A 15 3.70 6.26 36.56
CA ILE A 15 2.87 6.52 35.39
C ILE A 15 3.76 6.65 34.14
N GLY A 16 4.87 7.38 34.21
CA GLY A 16 5.83 7.52 33.12
C GLY A 16 6.41 6.18 32.68
N TYR A 17 6.81 5.35 33.64
CA TYR A 17 7.32 3.99 33.38
C TYR A 17 6.24 3.12 32.70
N TYR A 18 4.99 3.17 33.19
CA TYR A 18 3.89 2.39 32.62
C TYR A 18 3.54 2.83 31.20
N MET A 19 3.55 4.14 30.92
CA MET A 19 3.34 4.66 29.57
C MET A 19 4.48 4.26 28.62
N MET A 20 5.72 4.33 29.09
CA MET A 20 6.89 3.94 28.28
C MET A 20 6.86 2.44 27.95
N HIS A 21 6.53 1.60 28.92
CA HIS A 21 6.40 0.15 28.71
C HIS A 21 5.24 -0.20 27.75
N ARG A 22 4.16 0.59 27.78
CA ARG A 22 3.05 0.41 26.83
C ARG A 22 3.42 0.85 25.41
N LEU A 23 4.21 1.92 25.27
CA LEU A 23 4.78 2.37 24.01
C LEU A 23 5.77 1.35 23.44
N ASP A 24 6.66 0.81 24.27
CA ASP A 24 7.60 -0.23 23.86
C ASP A 24 6.88 -1.50 23.36
N LYS A 25 5.79 -1.89 24.03
CA LYS A 25 4.97 -3.01 23.60
C LYS A 25 4.21 -2.72 22.28
N TYR A 26 3.81 -1.46 22.08
CA TYR A 26 3.18 -1.03 20.83
C TYR A 26 4.19 -0.98 19.68
N LEU A 27 5.40 -0.47 19.95
CA LEU A 27 6.51 -0.43 19.00
C LEU A 27 7.10 -1.82 18.72
N ALA A 28 7.17 -2.70 19.73
CA ALA A 28 7.62 -4.09 19.55
C ALA A 28 6.62 -4.94 18.75
N GLY A 29 5.33 -4.59 18.77
CA GLY A 29 4.32 -5.19 17.88
C GLY A 29 4.43 -4.70 16.43
N HIS A 30 5.18 -3.63 16.19
CA HIS A 30 5.54 -3.10 14.89
C HIS A 30 7.06 -3.16 14.63
N SER A 31 7.79 -3.94 15.43
CA SER A 31 9.20 -4.17 15.13
C SER A 31 9.30 -4.91 13.82
N PHE A 32 9.94 -4.25 12.85
CA PHE A 32 10.60 -4.89 11.75
C PHE A 32 11.22 -6.20 12.24
N VAL A 33 10.64 -7.31 11.85
CA VAL A 33 11.30 -8.60 11.91
C VAL A 33 12.40 -8.52 10.87
N SER A 34 13.56 -8.02 11.29
CA SER A 34 14.80 -8.37 10.66
C SER A 34 15.01 -9.83 10.99
N ASP A 35 14.45 -10.71 10.17
CA ASP A 35 14.83 -12.11 10.16
C ASP A 35 16.23 -12.11 9.51
N ASP A 36 17.26 -12.06 10.38
CA ASP A 36 18.65 -12.35 10.03
C ASP A 36 18.70 -13.80 9.54
N LYS A 37 18.32 -13.99 8.30
CA LYS A 37 18.84 -15.08 7.50
C LYS A 37 19.89 -14.48 6.59
N ASP A 38 21.15 -14.79 6.92
CA ASP A 38 22.30 -14.73 6.02
C ASP A 38 21.91 -15.37 4.67
N THR A 39 21.35 -14.57 3.80
CA THR A 39 21.21 -14.87 2.38
C THR A 39 21.80 -13.66 1.69
N GLU A 40 22.89 -13.89 0.98
CA GLU A 40 23.60 -12.90 0.16
C GLU A 40 22.63 -11.96 -0.52
N PRO A 41 22.93 -10.65 -0.65
CA PRO A 41 22.11 -9.72 -1.40
C PRO A 41 22.12 -10.17 -2.86
N ASN A 42 21.18 -11.01 -3.21
CA ASN A 42 20.86 -11.29 -4.60
C ASN A 42 20.22 -9.99 -5.12
N THR A 43 21.09 -9.13 -5.65
CA THR A 43 20.76 -7.92 -6.38
C THR A 43 20.07 -8.34 -7.67
N SER A 44 18.80 -8.72 -7.56
CA SER A 44 18.00 -9.00 -8.75
C SER A 44 16.56 -8.56 -8.52
N ILE A 45 16.26 -7.39 -9.11
CA ILE A 45 15.00 -7.15 -9.80
C ILE A 45 13.77 -7.06 -8.88
N ALA A 46 13.69 -5.96 -8.12
CA ALA A 46 12.42 -5.49 -7.54
C ALA A 46 11.63 -4.59 -8.50
N SER A 47 11.93 -4.61 -9.80
CA SER A 47 11.43 -3.63 -10.75
C SER A 47 10.03 -3.91 -11.32
N ASP A 48 9.42 -5.06 -11.02
CA ASP A 48 8.20 -5.49 -11.75
C ASP A 48 7.09 -6.04 -10.85
N ILE A 49 6.99 -5.54 -9.63
CA ILE A 49 5.99 -6.01 -8.67
C ILE A 49 4.67 -5.24 -8.86
N ILE A 50 3.56 -5.96 -8.87
CA ILE A 50 2.21 -5.39 -8.84
C ILE A 50 1.80 -5.25 -7.37
N LEU A 51 1.67 -4.01 -6.90
CA LEU A 51 1.21 -3.70 -5.55
C LEU A 51 -0.32 -3.61 -5.56
N ILE A 52 -0.99 -4.34 -4.67
CA ILE A 52 -2.45 -4.36 -4.60
C ILE A 52 -2.89 -3.88 -3.23
N TYR A 53 -3.58 -2.74 -3.20
CA TYR A 53 -4.23 -2.20 -2.02
C TYR A 53 -5.74 -2.39 -2.09
N GLY A 54 -6.33 -3.06 -1.11
CA GLY A 54 -7.76 -3.31 -0.98
C GLY A 54 -8.04 -4.66 -0.36
N ASP A 55 -9.20 -4.75 0.31
CA ASP A 55 -9.68 -5.89 1.08
C ASP A 55 -11.06 -6.38 0.59
N ASN A 56 -11.40 -6.14 -0.67
CA ASN A 56 -12.70 -6.43 -1.24
C ASN A 56 -12.61 -7.52 -2.35
N GLU A 57 -13.76 -7.93 -2.85
CA GLU A 57 -13.89 -8.96 -3.87
C GLU A 57 -13.07 -8.66 -5.13
N ILE A 58 -13.02 -7.40 -5.58
CA ILE A 58 -12.23 -6.99 -6.76
C ILE A 58 -10.74 -7.19 -6.52
N ALA A 59 -10.24 -6.78 -5.35
CA ALA A 59 -8.85 -6.96 -4.98
C ALA A 59 -8.50 -8.46 -4.90
N ASP A 60 -9.37 -9.28 -4.32
CA ASP A 60 -9.13 -10.72 -4.20
C ASP A 60 -9.17 -11.43 -5.57
N MET A 61 -10.07 -11.03 -6.46
CA MET A 61 -10.09 -11.55 -7.83
C MET A 61 -8.84 -11.12 -8.61
N THR A 62 -8.36 -9.90 -8.40
CA THR A 62 -7.12 -9.40 -9.01
C THR A 62 -5.89 -10.18 -8.51
N LYS A 63 -5.79 -10.48 -7.21
CA LYS A 63 -4.74 -11.34 -6.64
C LYS A 63 -4.77 -12.73 -7.28
N LYS A 64 -5.96 -13.35 -7.37
CA LYS A 64 -6.13 -14.66 -8.03
C LYS A 64 -5.70 -14.62 -9.49
N TYR A 65 -5.99 -13.52 -10.20
CA TYR A 65 -5.54 -13.35 -11.57
C TYR A 65 -4.01 -13.27 -11.69
N CYS A 66 -3.36 -12.51 -10.81
CA CYS A 66 -1.89 -12.45 -10.76
C CYS A 66 -1.28 -13.82 -10.51
N VAL A 67 -1.84 -14.60 -9.58
CA VAL A 67 -1.40 -16.00 -9.32
C VAL A 67 -1.56 -16.87 -10.57
N MET A 68 -2.70 -16.80 -11.25
CA MET A 68 -2.97 -17.59 -12.45
C MET A 68 -2.01 -17.25 -13.60
N LYS A 69 -1.63 -15.99 -13.72
CA LYS A 69 -0.69 -15.50 -14.75
C LYS A 69 0.77 -15.58 -14.35
N HIS A 70 1.07 -16.01 -13.12
CA HIS A 70 2.42 -15.99 -12.54
C HIS A 70 3.06 -14.58 -12.49
N TYR A 71 2.23 -13.54 -12.35
CA TYR A 71 2.72 -12.18 -12.17
C TYR A 71 3.12 -11.97 -10.71
N PRO A 72 4.32 -11.42 -10.44
CA PRO A 72 4.73 -11.11 -9.07
C PRO A 72 3.83 -9.99 -8.51
N TYR A 73 3.24 -10.23 -7.35
CA TYR A 73 2.42 -9.24 -6.68
C TYR A 73 2.67 -9.22 -5.18
N GLU A 74 2.38 -8.09 -4.58
CA GLU A 74 2.41 -7.89 -3.13
C GLU A 74 1.14 -7.15 -2.68
N THR A 75 0.64 -7.50 -1.51
CA THR A 75 -0.54 -6.85 -0.93
C THR A 75 -0.08 -5.79 0.05
N ILE A 76 -0.55 -4.56 -0.16
CA ILE A 76 -0.32 -3.42 0.73
C ILE A 76 -1.59 -3.22 1.56
N THR A 77 -1.46 -3.20 2.88
CA THR A 77 -2.56 -2.94 3.82
C THR A 77 -2.48 -1.55 4.42
N ASP A 78 -1.27 -1.01 4.53
CA ASP A 78 -1.00 0.33 5.04
C ASP A 78 0.05 1.06 4.19
N VAL A 79 -0.01 2.39 4.17
CA VAL A 79 0.94 3.23 3.43
C VAL A 79 2.37 3.16 3.97
N SER A 80 2.56 2.75 5.22
CA SER A 80 3.87 2.55 5.83
C SER A 80 4.62 1.32 5.28
N GLU A 81 3.93 0.45 4.57
CA GLU A 81 4.52 -0.73 3.91
C GLU A 81 5.22 -0.39 2.59
N PHE A 82 5.00 0.83 2.05
CA PHE A 82 5.71 1.24 0.85
C PHE A 82 7.21 1.35 1.08
N GLN A 83 7.98 0.79 0.17
CA GLN A 83 9.44 0.79 0.19
C GLN A 83 9.99 1.68 -0.94
N PRO A 84 11.17 2.28 -0.78
CA PRO A 84 11.79 3.13 -1.82
C PRO A 84 12.05 2.41 -3.15
N ASN A 85 12.21 1.08 -3.13
CA ASN A 85 12.42 0.26 -4.32
C ASN A 85 11.16 0.04 -5.16
N TYR A 86 9.98 0.47 -4.69
CA TYR A 86 8.71 0.35 -5.44
C TYR A 86 8.49 1.43 -6.49
N SER A 87 9.41 2.37 -6.68
CA SER A 87 9.23 3.51 -7.61
C SER A 87 8.85 3.09 -9.03
N GLU A 88 9.30 1.93 -9.49
CA GLU A 88 8.97 1.35 -10.80
C GLU A 88 7.81 0.35 -10.78
N SER A 89 7.27 0.05 -9.61
CA SER A 89 6.16 -0.89 -9.45
C SER A 89 4.83 -0.28 -9.94
N THR A 90 3.88 -1.16 -10.22
CA THR A 90 2.50 -0.76 -10.53
C THR A 90 1.64 -0.89 -9.30
N LEU A 91 0.94 0.18 -8.93
CA LEU A 91 0.03 0.17 -7.79
C LEU A 91 -1.44 0.13 -8.25
N LEU A 92 -2.17 -0.88 -7.80
CA LEU A 92 -3.62 -1.00 -7.93
C LEU A 92 -4.29 -0.63 -6.60
N VAL A 93 -5.04 0.45 -6.58
CA VAL A 93 -5.74 0.95 -5.39
C VAL A 93 -7.22 0.66 -5.54
N LEU A 94 -7.69 -0.44 -4.94
CA LEU A 94 -8.98 -1.06 -5.21
C LEU A 94 -9.94 -1.09 -3.99
N SER A 95 -9.70 -0.28 -2.95
CA SER A 95 -10.58 -0.26 -1.77
C SER A 95 -12.00 0.22 -2.07
N ASN A 96 -12.98 -0.21 -1.27
CA ASN A 96 -14.37 0.26 -1.36
C ASN A 96 -14.57 1.71 -0.86
N LYS A 97 -13.53 2.33 -0.28
CA LYS A 97 -13.59 3.69 0.26
C LYS A 97 -12.76 4.64 -0.59
N ASP A 98 -13.43 5.61 -1.25
CA ASP A 98 -12.75 6.61 -2.09
C ASP A 98 -11.73 7.46 -1.34
N SER A 99 -12.01 7.79 -0.07
CA SER A 99 -11.04 8.51 0.77
C SER A 99 -9.73 7.74 0.94
N ASN A 100 -9.80 6.42 1.13
CA ASN A 100 -8.61 5.59 1.24
C ASN A 100 -7.89 5.50 -0.11
N ASN A 101 -8.63 5.33 -1.20
CA ASN A 101 -8.07 5.25 -2.55
C ASN A 101 -7.32 6.53 -2.93
N LEU A 102 -7.91 7.70 -2.66
CA LEU A 102 -7.26 8.99 -2.90
C LEU A 102 -6.03 9.19 -2.01
N MET A 103 -6.14 8.85 -0.74
CA MET A 103 -5.02 8.97 0.21
C MET A 103 -3.84 8.09 -0.21
N VAL A 104 -4.07 6.79 -0.40
CA VAL A 104 -3.03 5.82 -0.76
C VAL A 104 -2.39 6.18 -2.11
N GLY A 105 -3.22 6.44 -3.13
CA GLY A 105 -2.72 6.82 -4.45
C GLY A 105 -1.92 8.12 -4.43
N SER A 106 -2.35 9.13 -3.67
CA SER A 106 -1.64 10.41 -3.58
C SER A 106 -0.31 10.30 -2.81
N ILE A 107 -0.26 9.51 -1.75
CA ILE A 107 0.97 9.23 -1.00
C ILE A 107 1.96 8.47 -1.89
N ALA A 108 1.50 7.42 -2.56
CA ALA A 108 2.32 6.64 -3.49
C ALA A 108 2.93 7.52 -4.60
N SER A 109 2.12 8.41 -5.18
CA SER A 109 2.59 9.33 -6.22
C SER A 109 3.56 10.39 -5.69
N LYS A 110 3.21 11.08 -4.58
CA LYS A 110 3.94 12.28 -4.14
C LYS A 110 5.14 12.00 -3.26
N ILE A 111 5.11 10.92 -2.48
CA ILE A 111 6.15 10.59 -1.51
C ILE A 111 7.06 9.50 -2.07
N TYR A 112 6.49 8.48 -2.70
CA TYR A 112 7.25 7.33 -3.20
C TYR A 112 7.51 7.39 -4.71
N ASN A 113 7.04 8.43 -5.41
CA ASN A 113 7.25 8.67 -6.84
C ASN A 113 6.81 7.51 -7.74
N LEU A 114 5.80 6.75 -7.34
CA LEU A 114 5.22 5.73 -8.21
C LEU A 114 4.57 6.41 -9.42
N SER A 115 4.97 5.99 -10.62
CA SER A 115 4.46 6.55 -11.87
C SER A 115 3.20 5.85 -12.39
N THR A 116 3.06 4.55 -12.09
CA THR A 116 1.97 3.72 -12.63
C THR A 116 0.99 3.39 -11.50
N ILE A 117 0.02 4.28 -11.30
CA ILE A 117 -1.00 4.16 -10.27
C ILE A 117 -2.37 4.05 -10.92
N ILE A 118 -3.06 2.93 -10.69
CA ILE A 118 -4.41 2.65 -11.17
C ILE A 118 -5.33 2.69 -9.95
N VAL A 119 -6.31 3.57 -9.95
CA VAL A 119 -7.20 3.78 -8.80
C VAL A 119 -8.65 3.50 -9.13
N LEU A 120 -9.37 2.92 -8.19
CA LEU A 120 -10.81 2.71 -8.27
C LEU A 120 -11.54 3.90 -7.65
N CYS A 121 -12.43 4.51 -8.43
CA CYS A 121 -13.40 5.50 -7.98
C CYS A 121 -14.75 4.80 -7.79
N ASN A 122 -15.28 4.80 -6.58
CA ASN A 122 -16.52 4.09 -6.26
C ASN A 122 -17.77 4.95 -6.48
N LEU A 123 -17.67 6.28 -6.36
CA LEU A 123 -18.78 7.21 -6.48
C LEU A 123 -18.55 8.21 -7.60
N SER A 124 -19.54 8.39 -8.47
CA SER A 124 -19.49 9.33 -9.61
C SER A 124 -19.15 10.76 -9.19
N ASP A 125 -19.67 11.20 -8.05
CA ASP A 125 -19.47 12.54 -7.52
C ASP A 125 -18.02 12.83 -7.13
N HIS A 126 -17.26 11.77 -6.82
CA HIS A 126 -15.84 11.87 -6.49
C HIS A 126 -14.92 11.87 -7.73
N LEU A 127 -15.43 11.51 -8.92
CA LEU A 127 -14.63 11.40 -10.13
C LEU A 127 -13.91 12.70 -10.48
N LYS A 128 -14.52 13.86 -10.17
CA LYS A 128 -13.91 15.17 -10.39
C LYS A 128 -12.62 15.33 -9.59
N ILE A 129 -12.65 14.91 -8.31
CA ILE A 129 -11.49 14.97 -7.41
C ILE A 129 -10.38 14.06 -7.93
N TYR A 130 -10.72 12.83 -8.34
CA TYR A 130 -9.73 11.89 -8.89
C TYR A 130 -9.01 12.44 -10.11
N LYS A 131 -9.71 13.20 -10.98
CA LYS A 131 -9.12 13.82 -12.19
C LYS A 131 -8.12 14.95 -11.87
N GLU A 132 -8.13 15.49 -10.66
CA GLU A 132 -7.16 16.50 -10.21
C GLU A 132 -5.81 15.86 -9.83
N TYR A 133 -5.79 14.54 -9.59
CA TYR A 133 -4.57 13.77 -9.37
C TYR A 133 -4.08 13.18 -10.69
N ASN A 134 -2.78 13.19 -10.88
CA ASN A 134 -2.16 12.66 -12.09
C ASN A 134 -1.95 11.13 -12.00
N PHE A 135 -3.04 10.39 -11.78
CA PHE A 135 -2.99 8.93 -11.80
C PHE A 135 -2.89 8.39 -13.23
N TYR A 136 -2.18 7.26 -13.39
CA TYR A 136 -2.04 6.61 -14.69
C TYR A 136 -3.40 6.21 -15.28
N LYS A 137 -4.30 5.68 -14.45
CA LYS A 137 -5.66 5.32 -14.83
C LYS A 137 -6.62 5.45 -13.67
N ILE A 138 -7.80 5.97 -13.94
CA ILE A 138 -8.92 5.98 -13.01
C ILE A 138 -9.96 4.99 -13.55
N LEU A 139 -10.27 3.97 -12.75
CA LEU A 139 -11.36 3.04 -13.00
C LEU A 139 -12.59 3.55 -12.26
N PHE A 140 -13.74 3.48 -12.89
CA PHE A 140 -14.99 3.84 -12.26
C PHE A 140 -15.79 2.57 -11.93
N ARG A 141 -16.28 2.49 -10.69
CA ARG A 141 -17.15 1.39 -10.28
C ARG A 141 -18.55 1.64 -10.82
N ASP A 142 -18.81 1.11 -11.99
CA ASP A 142 -20.15 1.05 -12.56
C ASP A 142 -20.88 -0.19 -12.01
N ASN A 143 -22.19 -0.30 -12.27
CA ASN A 143 -22.98 -1.48 -11.93
C ASN A 143 -22.57 -2.74 -12.70
N ASP A 144 -21.72 -2.61 -13.72
CA ASP A 144 -21.17 -3.71 -14.51
C ASP A 144 -19.84 -4.21 -13.92
N PHE A 145 -19.96 -5.03 -12.88
CA PHE A 145 -18.80 -5.66 -12.22
C PHE A 145 -17.94 -6.52 -13.18
N PRO A 146 -18.50 -7.37 -14.07
CA PRO A 146 -17.71 -8.11 -15.05
C PRO A 146 -16.86 -7.22 -15.94
N TYR A 147 -17.39 -6.11 -16.44
CA TYR A 147 -16.65 -5.17 -17.27
C TYR A 147 -15.51 -4.49 -16.52
N LEU A 148 -15.75 -4.08 -15.29
CA LEU A 148 -14.71 -3.51 -14.43
C LEU A 148 -13.55 -4.50 -14.22
N TYR A 149 -13.88 -5.76 -13.94
CA TYR A 149 -12.88 -6.80 -13.73
C TYR A 149 -12.06 -7.10 -14.98
N GLU A 150 -12.70 -7.19 -16.16
CA GLU A 150 -11.99 -7.33 -17.44
C GLU A 150 -11.06 -6.14 -17.69
N SER A 151 -11.52 -4.92 -17.43
CA SER A 151 -10.68 -3.71 -17.57
C SER A 151 -9.45 -3.76 -16.65
N ILE A 152 -9.57 -4.29 -15.44
CA ILE A 152 -8.43 -4.47 -14.53
C ILE A 152 -7.45 -5.49 -15.10
N LYS A 153 -7.91 -6.61 -15.60
CA LYS A 153 -7.05 -7.64 -16.21
C LYS A 153 -6.28 -7.10 -17.41
N GLU A 154 -6.96 -6.41 -18.32
CA GLU A 154 -6.32 -5.78 -19.49
C GLU A 154 -5.24 -4.78 -19.07
N LEU A 155 -5.49 -3.97 -18.04
CA LEU A 155 -4.52 -3.00 -17.54
C LEU A 155 -3.32 -3.68 -16.90
N VAL A 156 -3.54 -4.72 -16.11
CA VAL A 156 -2.48 -5.53 -15.48
C VAL A 156 -1.61 -6.16 -16.56
N ASP A 157 -2.21 -6.80 -17.55
CA ASP A 157 -1.48 -7.40 -18.69
C ASP A 157 -0.71 -6.34 -19.49
N HIS A 158 -1.34 -5.20 -19.76
CA HIS A 158 -0.71 -4.12 -20.52
C HIS A 158 0.54 -3.56 -19.80
N VAL A 159 0.43 -3.31 -18.51
CA VAL A 159 1.53 -2.75 -17.73
C VAL A 159 2.67 -3.76 -17.61
N HIS A 160 2.36 -5.02 -17.33
CA HIS A 160 3.36 -6.08 -17.24
C HIS A 160 4.10 -6.27 -18.59
N ASN A 161 3.38 -6.36 -19.69
CA ASN A 161 3.96 -6.55 -21.03
C ASN A 161 4.77 -5.34 -21.50
N LYS A 162 4.35 -4.11 -21.18
CA LYS A 162 5.08 -2.89 -21.54
C LYS A 162 6.45 -2.85 -20.88
N LYS A 163 6.56 -3.28 -19.64
CA LYS A 163 7.83 -3.31 -18.92
C LYS A 163 8.79 -4.34 -19.47
N ILE A 164 8.31 -5.54 -19.80
CA ILE A 164 9.14 -6.57 -20.44
C ILE A 164 9.78 -6.05 -21.73
N GLN A 165 9.06 -5.21 -22.50
CA GLN A 165 9.62 -4.61 -23.71
C GLN A 165 10.68 -3.54 -23.42
N SER A 166 10.59 -2.81 -22.31
CA SER A 166 11.61 -1.80 -21.95
C SER A 166 12.92 -2.41 -21.47
N ASP A 167 12.89 -3.62 -20.93
CA ASP A 167 14.08 -4.32 -20.41
C ASP A 167 14.90 -5.07 -21.50
N ILE A 168 14.38 -5.11 -22.74
CA ILE A 168 15.01 -5.80 -23.89
C ILE A 168 15.86 -4.82 -24.74
N PHE A 169 15.76 -3.52 -24.52
CA PHE A 169 16.50 -2.47 -25.26
C PHE A 169 17.45 -1.69 -24.33
#